data_81fccfbc34dcfbc743ce2830a4a74c1c
#
_entry.id   81fccfbc34dcfbc743ce2830a4a74c1c
#
_cell.length_a   1.000
_cell.length_b   1.000
_cell.length_c   1.000
_cell.angle_alpha   90.00
_cell.angle_beta   90.00
_cell.angle_gamma   90.00
#
_symmetry.space_group_name_H-M   'P 1'
#
loop_
_entity.id
_entity.type
_entity.pdbx_description
1 polymer ?
#
loop_
_entity_poly.entity_id
_entity_poly.type
_entity_poly.pdbx_seq_one_letter_code
_entity_poly.pdbx_strand_id
1 'polypeptide(L)'
;MSEEYLWVEKYRPRKIKDCILTESLKETFSEFLKQGEIPNLLLSGSAGTGKTTVARALCEEMGADYIIINGSDEGRQIDTLRHKIKNFASTVSLTEQSNHKVVIVDEADYMNAESVQPALRNFIETFYKNCRFIFTCNFKNKIIPALHSRCTVIDFRITNGQKVKTATAFLKRLGDVLKAENIEFDNKVLAELIQRHYPDSRRTINELQRYSVRGKIDS
;
A
#
# COMPACT_ATOMS: atom_id res chain seq x y z
N MET A 1 15.26 11.98 15.50
CA MET A 1 14.57 11.15 14.51
C MET A 1 15.54 10.04 14.16
N SER A 2 15.22 8.78 14.45
CA SER A 2 16.05 7.65 14.03
C SER A 2 16.02 7.63 12.50
N GLU A 3 17.19 7.77 11.85
CA GLU A 3 17.28 7.56 10.39
C GLU A 3 16.80 6.14 10.10
N GLU A 4 15.74 6.02 9.31
CA GLU A 4 15.26 4.71 8.87
C GLU A 4 16.36 4.08 7.99
N TYR A 5 17.00 3.05 8.51
CA TYR A 5 18.10 2.36 7.82
C TYR A 5 17.63 1.63 6.56
N LEU A 6 16.40 1.09 6.59
CA LEU A 6 15.87 0.32 5.47
C LEU A 6 15.35 1.24 4.36
N TRP A 7 15.93 1.13 3.17
CA TRP A 7 15.52 1.93 2.01
C TRP A 7 14.05 1.76 1.61
N VAL A 8 13.50 0.58 1.84
CA VAL A 8 12.07 0.29 1.60
C VAL A 8 11.16 1.23 2.42
N GLU A 9 11.58 1.59 3.64
CA GLU A 9 10.83 2.51 4.50
C GLU A 9 11.27 3.96 4.26
N LYS A 10 12.59 4.25 4.22
CA LYS A 10 13.16 5.59 4.01
C LYS A 10 12.64 6.25 2.72
N TYR A 11 12.54 5.48 1.63
CA TYR A 11 12.09 5.96 0.32
C TYR A 11 10.65 5.57 -0.03
N ARG A 12 9.85 5.17 0.97
CA ARG A 12 8.44 4.87 0.74
C ARG A 12 7.70 6.13 0.26
N PRO A 13 7.00 6.07 -0.89
CA PRO A 13 6.19 7.18 -1.37
C PRO A 13 5.12 7.61 -0.36
N ARG A 14 4.99 8.91 -0.14
CA ARG A 14 3.96 9.51 0.72
C ARG A 14 2.86 10.23 -0.07
N LYS A 15 3.01 10.31 -1.39
CA LYS A 15 2.02 10.90 -2.30
C LYS A 15 1.72 9.95 -3.44
N ILE A 16 0.48 9.97 -3.92
CA ILE A 16 0.04 9.10 -5.02
C ILE A 16 0.86 9.34 -6.29
N LYS A 17 1.20 10.58 -6.60
CA LYS A 17 2.03 10.92 -7.77
C LYS A 17 3.42 10.26 -7.76
N ASP A 18 3.97 10.00 -6.57
CA ASP A 18 5.31 9.41 -6.38
C ASP A 18 5.28 7.88 -6.37
N CYS A 19 4.08 7.28 -6.32
CA CYS A 19 3.90 5.83 -6.40
C CYS A 19 4.13 5.31 -7.81
N ILE A 20 4.76 4.15 -7.93
CA ILE A 20 4.94 3.46 -9.22
C ILE A 20 3.67 2.68 -9.54
N LEU A 21 2.80 3.31 -10.30
CA LEU A 21 1.48 2.80 -10.67
C LEU A 21 1.27 2.90 -12.18
N THR A 22 0.33 2.13 -12.69
CA THR A 22 -0.18 2.34 -14.05
C THR A 22 -0.93 3.67 -14.14
N GLU A 23 -1.04 4.25 -15.33
CA GLU A 23 -1.71 5.53 -15.53
C GLU A 23 -3.17 5.48 -15.04
N SER A 24 -3.89 4.41 -15.39
CA SER A 24 -5.27 4.22 -14.93
C SER A 24 -5.43 4.16 -13.42
N LEU A 25 -4.48 3.52 -12.71
CA LEU A 25 -4.48 3.51 -11.24
C LEU A 25 -4.19 4.90 -10.67
N LYS A 26 -3.24 5.64 -11.25
CA LYS A 26 -2.95 7.02 -10.84
C LYS A 26 -4.16 7.92 -11.02
N GLU A 27 -4.85 7.82 -12.15
CA GLU A 27 -6.09 8.56 -12.42
C GLU A 27 -7.16 8.25 -11.37
N THR A 28 -7.42 6.95 -11.10
CA THR A 28 -8.41 6.52 -10.11
C THR A 28 -8.11 7.09 -8.71
N PHE A 29 -6.88 6.98 -8.22
CA PHE A 29 -6.52 7.52 -6.91
C PHE A 29 -6.50 9.05 -6.89
N SER A 30 -6.11 9.69 -8.01
CA SER A 30 -6.18 11.15 -8.14
C SER A 30 -7.61 11.67 -8.12
N GLU A 31 -8.58 10.90 -8.61
CA GLU A 31 -10.00 11.24 -8.51
C GLU A 31 -10.48 11.22 -7.05
N PHE A 32 -10.11 10.22 -6.25
CA PHE A 32 -10.45 10.20 -4.82
C PHE A 32 -9.89 11.43 -4.10
N LEU A 33 -8.63 11.81 -4.40
CA LEU A 33 -8.01 13.01 -3.85
C LEU A 33 -8.77 14.28 -4.25
N LYS A 34 -9.20 14.42 -5.50
CA LYS A 34 -9.98 15.57 -5.99
C LYS A 34 -11.36 15.65 -5.36
N GLN A 35 -12.02 14.51 -5.16
CA GLN A 35 -13.34 14.42 -4.52
C GLN A 35 -13.27 14.70 -3.01
N GLY A 36 -12.08 14.57 -2.41
CA GLY A 36 -11.91 14.72 -0.97
C GLY A 36 -12.51 13.56 -0.17
N GLU A 37 -12.79 12.42 -0.81
CA GLU A 37 -13.38 11.25 -0.17
C GLU A 37 -12.63 9.96 -0.48
N ILE A 38 -12.45 9.13 0.55
CA ILE A 38 -11.91 7.77 0.43
C ILE A 38 -13.09 6.79 0.54
N PRO A 39 -13.44 6.05 -0.51
CA PRO A 39 -14.41 4.97 -0.38
C PRO A 39 -13.81 3.76 0.35
N ASN A 40 -14.65 2.78 0.72
CA ASN A 40 -14.11 1.49 1.14
C ASN A 40 -13.43 0.82 -0.06
N LEU A 41 -12.18 0.39 0.11
CA LEU A 41 -11.34 -0.14 -0.96
C LEU A 41 -10.90 -1.58 -0.68
N LEU A 42 -10.82 -2.39 -1.72
CA LEU A 42 -10.15 -3.69 -1.71
C LEU A 42 -9.05 -3.67 -2.78
N LEU A 43 -7.81 -3.50 -2.34
CA LEU A 43 -6.63 -3.46 -3.19
C LEU A 43 -6.06 -4.86 -3.35
N SER A 44 -6.14 -5.43 -4.55
CA SER A 44 -5.69 -6.79 -4.84
C SER A 44 -4.50 -6.80 -5.80
N GLY A 45 -3.62 -7.77 -5.67
CA GLY A 45 -2.47 -7.96 -6.58
C GLY A 45 -1.31 -8.70 -5.91
N SER A 46 -0.30 -9.09 -6.69
CA SER A 46 0.86 -9.83 -6.18
C SER A 46 1.64 -9.06 -5.09
N ALA A 47 2.48 -9.77 -4.36
CA ALA A 47 3.34 -9.15 -3.34
C ALA A 47 4.27 -8.09 -3.96
N GLY A 48 4.61 -7.05 -3.19
CA GLY A 48 5.55 -6.03 -3.60
C GLY A 48 5.05 -5.01 -4.65
N THR A 49 3.77 -5.06 -5.07
CA THR A 49 3.18 -4.15 -6.07
C THR A 49 2.77 -2.78 -5.51
N GLY A 50 3.00 -2.51 -4.23
CA GLY A 50 2.77 -1.20 -3.62
C GLY A 50 1.38 -0.97 -3.03
N LYS A 51 0.52 -1.99 -2.86
CA LYS A 51 -0.84 -1.86 -2.31
C LYS A 51 -0.88 -1.09 -0.99
N THR A 52 -0.14 -1.55 0.01
CA THR A 52 -0.06 -0.92 1.34
C THR A 52 0.56 0.47 1.27
N THR A 53 1.55 0.67 0.39
CA THR A 53 2.18 1.98 0.14
C THR A 53 1.16 2.98 -0.40
N VAL A 54 0.35 2.57 -1.37
CA VAL A 54 -0.71 3.43 -1.95
C VAL A 54 -1.80 3.73 -0.92
N ALA A 55 -2.22 2.73 -0.13
CA ALA A 55 -3.19 2.95 0.95
C ALA A 55 -2.72 4.01 1.95
N ARG A 56 -1.45 3.93 2.39
CA ARG A 56 -0.83 4.93 3.27
C ARG A 56 -0.72 6.30 2.58
N ALA A 57 -0.18 6.35 1.36
CA ALA A 57 0.00 7.59 0.62
C ALA A 57 -1.33 8.31 0.39
N LEU A 58 -2.42 7.57 0.12
CA LEU A 58 -3.77 8.14 -0.01
C LEU A 58 -4.22 8.79 1.30
N CYS A 59 -4.06 8.10 2.43
CA CYS A 59 -4.43 8.64 3.74
C CYS A 59 -3.58 9.87 4.11
N GLU A 60 -2.27 9.80 3.92
CA GLU A 60 -1.35 10.91 4.23
C GLU A 60 -1.64 12.15 3.36
N GLU A 61 -1.88 11.97 2.06
CA GLU A 61 -2.17 13.07 1.13
C GLU A 61 -3.54 13.71 1.39
N MET A 62 -4.52 12.92 1.88
CA MET A 62 -5.84 13.38 2.32
C MET A 62 -5.84 14.00 3.72
N GLY A 63 -4.74 13.89 4.49
CA GLY A 63 -4.71 14.27 5.90
C GLY A 63 -5.62 13.42 6.79
N ALA A 64 -5.95 12.20 6.38
CA ALA A 64 -6.84 11.30 7.10
C ALA A 64 -6.09 10.63 8.26
N ASP A 65 -6.73 10.55 9.43
CA ASP A 65 -6.23 9.71 10.52
C ASP A 65 -6.37 8.25 10.13
N TYR A 66 -5.32 7.44 10.30
CA TYR A 66 -5.42 6.03 10.00
C TYR A 66 -4.69 5.12 10.99
N ILE A 67 -5.20 3.90 11.10
CA ILE A 67 -4.51 2.79 11.78
C ILE A 67 -4.28 1.65 10.78
N ILE A 68 -3.22 0.89 11.02
CA ILE A 68 -2.93 -0.31 10.25
C ILE A 68 -3.11 -1.54 11.14
N ILE A 69 -3.82 -2.52 10.61
CA ILE A 69 -4.04 -3.81 11.24
C ILE A 69 -3.48 -4.86 10.29
N ASN A 70 -2.55 -5.68 10.77
CA ASN A 70 -2.01 -6.79 9.99
C ASN A 70 -2.91 -8.03 10.13
N GLY A 71 -3.49 -8.49 9.02
CA GLY A 71 -4.36 -9.66 8.98
C GLY A 71 -3.66 -10.97 9.30
N SER A 72 -2.36 -11.07 9.03
CA SER A 72 -1.58 -12.27 9.30
C SER A 72 -1.22 -12.45 10.77
N ASP A 73 -1.21 -11.37 11.55
CA ASP A 73 -0.82 -11.35 12.97
C ASP A 73 -2.02 -10.98 13.88
N GLU A 74 -2.36 -9.70 13.93
CA GLU A 74 -3.43 -9.18 14.80
C GLU A 74 -4.83 -9.67 14.39
N GLY A 75 -5.03 -9.95 13.12
CA GLY A 75 -6.32 -10.39 12.55
C GLY A 75 -6.75 -11.81 12.96
N ARG A 76 -5.95 -12.52 13.75
CA ARG A 76 -6.32 -13.84 14.29
C ARG A 76 -7.19 -13.75 15.54
N GLN A 77 -7.14 -12.63 16.26
CA GLN A 77 -7.88 -12.41 17.51
C GLN A 77 -9.01 -11.39 17.29
N ILE A 78 -10.21 -11.90 17.08
CA ILE A 78 -11.39 -11.09 16.76
C ILE A 78 -11.69 -10.02 17.83
N ASP A 79 -11.48 -10.32 19.11
CA ASP A 79 -11.78 -9.38 20.19
C ASP A 79 -10.77 -8.24 20.24
N THR A 80 -9.50 -8.52 20.03
CA THR A 80 -8.46 -7.48 19.92
C THR A 80 -8.76 -6.55 18.73
N LEU A 81 -9.12 -7.14 17.59
CA LEU A 81 -9.52 -6.40 16.39
C LEU A 81 -10.73 -5.50 16.67
N ARG A 82 -11.77 -6.03 17.33
CA ARG A 82 -12.96 -5.29 17.71
C ARG A 82 -12.65 -4.09 18.58
N HIS A 83 -11.88 -4.28 19.63
CA HIS A 83 -11.51 -3.20 20.56
C HIS A 83 -10.69 -2.12 19.84
N LYS A 84 -9.71 -2.50 19.02
CA LYS A 84 -8.85 -1.57 18.31
C LYS A 84 -9.65 -0.72 17.30
N ILE A 85 -10.51 -1.35 16.48
CA ILE A 85 -11.35 -0.63 15.51
C ILE A 85 -12.38 0.24 16.22
N LYS A 86 -13.09 -0.29 17.24
CA LYS A 86 -14.10 0.46 17.97
C LYS A 86 -13.50 1.70 18.65
N ASN A 87 -12.39 1.55 19.33
CA ASN A 87 -11.71 2.66 19.99
C ASN A 87 -11.30 3.73 18.98
N PHE A 88 -10.67 3.33 17.89
CA PHE A 88 -10.25 4.25 16.84
C PHE A 88 -11.45 4.96 16.18
N ALA A 89 -12.50 4.24 15.79
CA ALA A 89 -13.68 4.81 15.14
C ALA A 89 -14.51 5.72 16.05
N SER A 90 -14.45 5.50 17.38
CA SER A 90 -15.23 6.27 18.37
C SER A 90 -14.49 7.52 18.87
N THR A 91 -13.18 7.68 18.62
CA THR A 91 -12.45 8.90 18.98
C THR A 91 -12.77 10.03 18.00
N VAL A 92 -12.71 11.28 18.45
CA VAL A 92 -12.80 12.44 17.55
C VAL A 92 -11.45 12.63 16.87
N SER A 93 -11.45 12.94 15.57
CA SER A 93 -10.21 13.32 14.89
C SER A 93 -9.68 14.62 15.46
N LEU A 94 -8.37 14.67 15.77
CA LEU A 94 -7.72 15.86 16.28
C LEU A 94 -7.25 16.80 15.15
N THR A 95 -7.30 16.33 13.92
CA THR A 95 -6.94 17.12 12.73
C THR A 95 -8.17 17.82 12.18
N GLU A 96 -8.16 19.15 12.20
CA GLU A 96 -9.23 20.00 11.63
C GLU A 96 -9.38 19.84 10.10
N GLN A 97 -8.40 19.19 9.44
CA GLN A 97 -8.31 19.13 7.99
C GLN A 97 -9.08 17.98 7.32
N SER A 98 -9.40 16.91 8.02
CA SER A 98 -10.26 15.86 7.46
C SER A 98 -11.08 15.15 8.53
N ASN A 99 -12.38 15.01 8.28
CA ASN A 99 -13.27 14.18 9.11
C ASN A 99 -13.11 12.67 8.82
N HIS A 100 -12.10 12.27 8.05
CA HIS A 100 -11.95 10.90 7.60
C HIS A 100 -11.01 10.11 8.52
N LYS A 101 -11.55 9.02 9.05
CA LYS A 101 -10.78 7.97 9.70
C LYS A 101 -10.71 6.75 8.79
N VAL A 102 -9.54 6.15 8.70
CA VAL A 102 -9.32 5.01 7.83
C VAL A 102 -8.68 3.85 8.59
N VAL A 103 -9.29 2.68 8.50
CA VAL A 103 -8.69 1.43 8.96
C VAL A 103 -8.10 0.71 7.75
N ILE A 104 -6.78 0.63 7.70
CA ILE A 104 -6.06 -0.16 6.70
C ILE A 104 -5.89 -1.57 7.27
N VAL A 105 -6.51 -2.54 6.60
CA VAL A 105 -6.40 -3.96 6.93
C VAL A 105 -5.44 -4.59 5.93
N ASP A 106 -4.18 -4.69 6.32
CA ASP A 106 -3.13 -5.26 5.47
C ASP A 106 -3.16 -6.78 5.51
N GLU A 107 -2.90 -7.44 4.39
CA GLU A 107 -2.92 -8.90 4.28
C GLU A 107 -4.26 -9.54 4.72
N ALA A 108 -5.39 -8.95 4.32
CA ALA A 108 -6.73 -9.41 4.72
C ALA A 108 -7.06 -10.84 4.28
N ASP A 109 -6.39 -11.37 3.28
CA ASP A 109 -6.51 -12.74 2.79
C ASP A 109 -5.93 -13.81 3.75
N TYR A 110 -5.24 -13.40 4.82
CA TYR A 110 -4.82 -14.28 5.92
C TYR A 110 -5.82 -14.33 7.08
N MET A 111 -6.83 -13.44 7.09
CA MET A 111 -7.88 -13.43 8.09
C MET A 111 -8.87 -14.60 7.90
N ASN A 112 -9.34 -15.16 9.01
CA ASN A 112 -10.31 -16.23 8.97
C ASN A 112 -11.62 -15.80 8.30
N ALA A 113 -12.02 -16.53 7.25
CA ALA A 113 -13.18 -16.21 6.41
C ALA A 113 -14.52 -16.48 7.12
N GLU A 114 -14.55 -17.34 8.14
CA GLU A 114 -15.76 -17.74 8.83
C GLU A 114 -16.06 -16.88 10.07
N SER A 115 -15.05 -16.25 10.66
CA SER A 115 -15.20 -15.48 11.90
C SER A 115 -14.81 -14.01 11.77
N VAL A 116 -13.58 -13.72 11.28
CA VAL A 116 -13.01 -12.38 11.31
C VAL A 116 -13.54 -11.51 10.15
N GLN A 117 -13.56 -12.04 8.94
CA GLN A 117 -14.05 -11.28 7.78
C GLN A 117 -15.55 -10.91 7.89
N PRO A 118 -16.47 -11.77 8.40
CA PRO A 118 -17.83 -11.36 8.69
C PRO A 118 -17.94 -10.26 9.75
N ALA A 119 -17.06 -10.24 10.75
CA ALA A 119 -17.02 -9.15 11.73
C ALA A 119 -16.60 -7.82 11.07
N LEU A 120 -15.63 -7.84 10.17
CA LEU A 120 -15.23 -6.64 9.40
C LEU A 120 -16.36 -6.11 8.53
N ARG A 121 -17.18 -7.00 7.92
CA ARG A 121 -18.41 -6.59 7.23
C ARG A 121 -19.32 -5.79 8.15
N ASN A 122 -19.54 -6.28 9.36
CA ASN A 122 -20.39 -5.58 10.34
C ASN A 122 -19.80 -4.23 10.75
N PHE A 123 -18.46 -4.13 10.87
CA PHE A 123 -17.80 -2.86 11.20
C PHE A 123 -17.96 -1.82 10.09
N ILE A 124 -17.87 -2.20 8.82
CA ILE A 124 -18.14 -1.31 7.69
C ILE A 124 -19.53 -0.70 7.83
N GLU A 125 -20.55 -1.53 8.14
CA GLU A 125 -21.93 -1.08 8.29
C GLU A 125 -22.15 -0.23 9.57
N THR A 126 -21.49 -0.58 10.65
CA THR A 126 -21.63 0.13 11.94
C THR A 126 -20.97 1.50 11.91
N PHE A 127 -19.78 1.60 11.31
CA PHE A 127 -18.96 2.81 11.35
C PHE A 127 -18.95 3.62 10.06
N TYR A 128 -19.88 3.36 9.11
CA TYR A 128 -19.88 3.99 7.78
C TYR A 128 -19.87 5.52 7.80
N LYS A 129 -20.41 6.16 8.85
CA LYS A 129 -20.44 7.61 8.98
C LYS A 129 -19.07 8.21 9.31
N ASN A 130 -18.25 7.49 10.09
CA ASN A 130 -17.06 8.04 10.71
C ASN A 130 -15.77 7.37 10.22
N CYS A 131 -15.86 6.21 9.57
CA CYS A 131 -14.69 5.41 9.25
C CYS A 131 -14.82 4.74 7.87
N ARG A 132 -13.70 4.67 7.17
CA ARG A 132 -13.55 3.92 5.92
C ARG A 132 -12.56 2.78 6.10
N PHE A 133 -12.67 1.78 5.26
CA PHE A 133 -11.81 0.59 5.32
C PHE A 133 -11.07 0.42 4.01
N ILE A 134 -9.76 0.20 4.10
CA ILE A 134 -8.92 -0.17 2.95
C ILE A 134 -8.32 -1.54 3.24
N PHE A 135 -8.76 -2.54 2.50
CA PHE A 135 -8.22 -3.89 2.58
C PHE A 135 -7.14 -4.08 1.53
N THR A 136 -6.03 -4.73 1.89
CA THR A 136 -5.08 -5.23 0.91
C THR A 136 -5.08 -6.74 0.91
N CYS A 137 -4.90 -7.38 -0.24
CA CYS A 137 -4.78 -8.82 -0.34
C CYS A 137 -3.91 -9.23 -1.54
N ASN A 138 -3.27 -10.38 -1.44
CA ASN A 138 -2.58 -11.00 -2.56
C ASN A 138 -3.54 -11.92 -3.34
N PHE A 139 -4.48 -12.55 -2.65
CA PHE A 139 -5.43 -13.51 -3.21
C PHE A 139 -6.87 -13.04 -2.95
N LYS A 140 -7.46 -12.30 -3.90
CA LYS A 140 -8.82 -11.77 -3.75
C LYS A 140 -9.91 -12.85 -3.58
N ASN A 141 -9.66 -14.07 -4.05
CA ASN A 141 -10.57 -15.21 -3.89
C ASN A 141 -10.66 -15.73 -2.44
N LYS A 142 -9.73 -15.34 -1.56
CA LYS A 142 -9.78 -15.62 -0.12
C LYS A 142 -10.60 -14.58 0.67
N ILE A 143 -11.03 -13.50 0.02
CA ILE A 143 -11.90 -12.51 0.61
C ILE A 143 -13.34 -12.87 0.35
N ILE A 144 -14.18 -12.85 1.38
CA ILE A 144 -15.60 -13.24 1.27
C ILE A 144 -16.38 -12.29 0.34
N PRO A 145 -17.38 -12.79 -0.41
CA PRO A 145 -18.19 -11.97 -1.32
C PRO A 145 -18.85 -10.77 -0.64
N ALA A 146 -19.20 -10.90 0.63
CA ALA A 146 -19.80 -9.84 1.41
C ALA A 146 -18.91 -8.61 1.62
N LEU A 147 -17.56 -8.76 1.63
CA LEU A 147 -16.61 -7.65 1.64
C LEU A 147 -16.41 -7.10 0.22
N HIS A 148 -16.35 -7.97 -0.78
CA HIS A 148 -16.28 -7.51 -2.19
C HIS A 148 -17.41 -6.55 -2.56
N SER A 149 -18.65 -6.85 -2.14
CA SER A 149 -19.82 -6.03 -2.46
C SER A 149 -19.86 -4.67 -1.75
N ARG A 150 -19.04 -4.49 -0.70
CA ARG A 150 -18.98 -3.26 0.11
C ARG A 150 -17.77 -2.39 -0.17
N CYS A 151 -16.89 -2.87 -1.05
CA CYS A 151 -15.65 -2.20 -1.37
C CYS A 151 -15.53 -1.96 -2.88
N THR A 152 -14.92 -0.86 -3.27
CA THR A 152 -14.42 -0.69 -4.63
C THR A 152 -13.17 -1.54 -4.81
N VAL A 153 -13.27 -2.54 -5.68
CA VAL A 153 -12.16 -3.47 -5.94
C VAL A 153 -11.20 -2.86 -6.96
N ILE A 154 -9.95 -2.70 -6.56
CA ILE A 154 -8.89 -2.16 -7.42
C ILE A 154 -7.80 -3.22 -7.59
N ASP A 155 -7.54 -3.63 -8.84
CA ASP A 155 -6.55 -4.65 -9.17
C ASP A 155 -5.22 -3.99 -9.56
N PHE A 156 -4.17 -4.33 -8.83
CA PHE A 156 -2.79 -3.88 -9.07
C PHE A 156 -2.05 -4.73 -10.09
N ARG A 157 -2.78 -5.55 -10.87
CA ARG A 157 -2.19 -6.34 -11.93
C ARG A 157 -1.67 -5.43 -13.03
N ILE A 158 -0.41 -5.64 -13.39
CA ILE A 158 0.24 -4.93 -14.49
C ILE A 158 0.14 -5.77 -15.76
N THR A 159 -0.53 -5.26 -16.78
CA THR A 159 -0.63 -5.92 -18.10
C THR A 159 0.68 -5.81 -18.88
N ASN A 160 0.86 -6.67 -19.88
CA ASN A 160 2.09 -6.68 -20.70
C ASN A 160 2.36 -5.32 -21.38
N GLY A 161 1.33 -4.62 -21.84
CA GLY A 161 1.46 -3.29 -22.46
C GLY A 161 1.89 -2.18 -21.48
N GLN A 162 1.67 -2.38 -20.17
CA GLN A 162 2.00 -1.40 -19.12
C GLN A 162 3.37 -1.66 -18.47
N LYS A 163 3.92 -2.89 -18.63
CA LYS A 163 5.18 -3.30 -17.99
C LYS A 163 6.35 -2.37 -18.30
N VAL A 164 6.53 -2.01 -19.58
CA VAL A 164 7.66 -1.16 -19.99
C VAL A 164 7.57 0.22 -19.33
N LYS A 165 6.40 0.85 -19.37
CA LYS A 165 6.20 2.18 -18.77
C LYS A 165 6.45 2.19 -17.27
N THR A 166 5.87 1.21 -16.55
CA THR A 166 6.04 1.10 -15.09
C THR A 166 7.46 0.72 -14.71
N ALA A 167 8.13 -0.18 -15.45
CA ALA A 167 9.53 -0.53 -15.23
C ALA A 167 10.47 0.66 -15.48
N THR A 168 10.22 1.48 -16.52
CA THR A 168 10.99 2.71 -16.78
C THR A 168 10.80 3.74 -15.67
N ALA A 169 9.57 3.94 -15.19
CA ALA A 169 9.31 4.83 -14.07
C ALA A 169 10.01 4.34 -12.79
N PHE A 170 10.04 3.03 -12.57
CA PHE A 170 10.73 2.42 -11.44
C PHE A 170 12.25 2.57 -11.55
N LEU A 171 12.83 2.34 -12.75
CA LEU A 171 14.25 2.57 -13.01
C LEU A 171 14.66 4.02 -12.65
N LYS A 172 13.89 5.00 -13.11
CA LYS A 172 14.13 6.40 -12.76
C LYS A 172 14.12 6.62 -11.24
N ARG A 173 13.11 6.08 -10.56
CA ARG A 173 12.98 6.20 -9.09
C ARG A 173 14.17 5.58 -8.36
N LEU A 174 14.64 4.40 -8.77
CA LEU A 174 15.81 3.77 -8.18
C LEU A 174 17.09 4.56 -8.44
N GLY A 175 17.23 5.14 -9.62
CA GLY A 175 18.34 6.05 -9.93
C GLY A 175 18.35 7.28 -9.03
N ASP A 176 17.18 7.85 -8.72
CA ASP A 176 17.06 8.99 -7.80
C ASP A 176 17.44 8.59 -6.36
N VAL A 177 17.06 7.37 -5.92
CA VAL A 177 17.45 6.82 -4.61
C VAL A 177 18.98 6.65 -4.54
N LEU A 178 19.60 6.06 -5.54
CA LEU A 178 21.06 5.84 -5.57
C LEU A 178 21.84 7.17 -5.58
N LYS A 179 21.37 8.17 -6.30
CA LYS A 179 21.94 9.53 -6.27
C LYS A 179 21.84 10.15 -4.89
N ALA A 180 20.68 10.00 -4.21
CA ALA A 180 20.48 10.51 -2.86
C ALA A 180 21.42 9.85 -1.83
N GLU A 181 21.79 8.58 -2.06
CA GLU A 181 22.75 7.83 -1.24
C GLU A 181 24.22 8.00 -1.69
N ASN A 182 24.48 8.84 -2.71
CA ASN A 182 25.81 9.06 -3.30
C ASN A 182 26.47 7.76 -3.82
N ILE A 183 25.69 6.89 -4.46
CA ILE A 183 26.17 5.60 -5.00
C ILE A 183 26.26 5.69 -6.51
N GLU A 184 27.41 5.35 -7.06
CA GLU A 184 27.61 5.22 -8.49
C GLU A 184 26.92 3.95 -9.02
N PHE A 185 26.28 4.04 -10.17
CA PHE A 185 25.55 2.92 -10.76
C PHE A 185 25.57 2.91 -12.29
N ASP A 186 25.49 1.70 -12.85
CA ASP A 186 25.24 1.48 -14.28
C ASP A 186 23.74 1.22 -14.51
N ASN A 187 23.15 1.99 -15.41
CA ASN A 187 21.74 1.84 -15.78
C ASN A 187 21.41 0.46 -16.36
N LYS A 188 22.35 -0.22 -17.02
CA LYS A 188 22.14 -1.57 -17.55
C LYS A 188 21.98 -2.58 -16.42
N VAL A 189 22.87 -2.53 -15.44
CA VAL A 189 22.83 -3.41 -14.26
C VAL A 189 21.56 -3.18 -13.46
N LEU A 190 21.16 -1.91 -13.31
CA LEU A 190 19.93 -1.55 -12.62
C LEU A 190 18.68 -2.06 -13.37
N ALA A 191 18.66 -2.00 -14.70
CA ALA A 191 17.59 -2.54 -15.52
C ALA A 191 17.50 -4.07 -15.43
N GLU A 192 18.62 -4.77 -15.41
CA GLU A 192 18.65 -6.23 -15.23
C GLU A 192 18.13 -6.65 -13.85
N LEU A 193 18.50 -5.91 -12.79
CA LEU A 193 17.97 -6.15 -11.44
C LEU A 193 16.45 -5.99 -11.40
N ILE A 194 15.91 -4.95 -12.04
CA ILE A 194 14.47 -4.75 -12.16
C ILE A 194 13.84 -5.92 -12.91
N GLN A 195 14.33 -6.31 -14.06
CA GLN A 195 13.77 -7.41 -14.85
C GLN A 195 13.71 -8.72 -14.08
N ARG A 196 14.71 -9.00 -13.24
CA ARG A 196 14.80 -10.23 -12.43
C ARG A 196 13.71 -10.33 -11.37
N HIS A 197 13.31 -9.20 -10.77
CA HIS A 197 12.40 -9.19 -9.62
C HIS A 197 11.03 -8.57 -9.90
N TYR A 198 10.85 -7.95 -11.07
CA TYR A 198 9.58 -7.30 -11.43
C TYR A 198 8.40 -8.30 -11.39
N PRO A 199 7.25 -7.94 -10.81
CA PRO A 199 6.85 -6.61 -10.34
C PRO A 199 7.10 -6.34 -8.83
N ASP A 200 7.88 -7.17 -8.14
CA ASP A 200 8.17 -7.02 -6.72
C ASP A 200 9.18 -5.89 -6.46
N SER A 201 8.66 -4.69 -6.28
CA SER A 201 9.46 -3.50 -5.99
C SER A 201 10.18 -3.57 -4.64
N ARG A 202 9.56 -4.20 -3.63
CA ARG A 202 10.17 -4.38 -2.30
C ARG A 202 11.44 -5.20 -2.39
N ARG A 203 11.37 -6.33 -3.08
CA ARG A 203 12.54 -7.21 -3.27
C ARG A 203 13.64 -6.50 -4.04
N THR A 204 13.28 -5.76 -5.10
CA THR A 204 14.25 -5.00 -5.91
C THR A 204 14.99 -3.97 -5.05
N ILE A 205 14.30 -3.20 -4.21
CA ILE A 205 14.91 -2.19 -3.33
C ILE A 205 15.82 -2.84 -2.29
N ASN A 206 15.40 -3.95 -1.68
CA ASN A 206 16.22 -4.67 -0.70
C ASN A 206 17.51 -5.23 -1.32
N GLU A 207 17.42 -5.81 -2.51
CA GLU A 207 18.62 -6.28 -3.24
C GLU A 207 19.52 -5.11 -3.63
N LEU A 208 18.94 -4.00 -4.08
CA LEU A 208 19.68 -2.80 -4.40
C LEU A 208 20.45 -2.27 -3.18
N GLN A 209 19.81 -2.18 -2.02
CA GLN A 209 20.44 -1.77 -0.76
C GLN A 209 21.58 -2.74 -0.37
N ARG A 210 21.37 -4.05 -0.56
CA ARG A 210 22.39 -5.05 -0.28
C ARG A 210 23.65 -4.87 -1.16
N TYR A 211 23.47 -4.59 -2.45
CA TYR A 211 24.59 -4.36 -3.37
C TYR A 211 25.27 -3.02 -3.15
N SER A 212 24.55 -2.02 -2.64
CA SER A 212 25.08 -0.67 -2.41
C SER A 212 26.17 -0.57 -1.32
N VAL A 213 26.30 -1.58 -0.46
CA VAL A 213 27.30 -1.62 0.63
C VAL A 213 28.73 -1.44 0.11
N ARG A 214 28.99 -1.76 -1.16
CA ARG A 214 30.30 -1.58 -1.81
C ARG A 214 30.52 -0.18 -2.40
N GLY A 215 29.56 0.74 -2.25
CA GLY A 215 29.63 2.12 -2.77
C GLY A 215 29.44 2.25 -4.28
N LYS A 216 29.31 1.13 -5.00
CA LYS A 216 29.12 1.09 -6.45
C LYS A 216 28.28 -0.10 -6.88
N ILE A 217 27.41 0.11 -7.87
CA ILE A 217 26.61 -0.94 -8.50
C ILE A 217 27.07 -1.08 -9.95
N ASP A 218 27.93 -2.04 -10.17
CA ASP A 218 28.44 -2.43 -11.47
C ASP A 218 28.28 -3.95 -11.71
N SER A 219 28.61 -4.42 -12.91
CA SER A 219 28.49 -5.82 -13.35
C SER A 219 29.33 -6.79 -12.52
#